data_ebcf386488cb62a3ab69dbba03c09c7b
#
_entry.id   ebcf386488cb62a3ab69dbba03c09c7b
#
_cell.length_a   1.000
_cell.length_b   1.000
_cell.length_c   1.000
_cell.angle_alpha   90.00
_cell.angle_beta   90.00
_cell.angle_gamma   90.00
#
_symmetry.space_group_name_H-M   'P 1'
#
loop_
_entity.id
_entity.type
_entity.pdbx_description
1 polymer ?
#
loop_
_entity_poly.entity_id
_entity_poly.type
_entity_poly.pdbx_seq_one_letter_code
_entity_poly.pdbx_strand_id
1 'polypeptide(L)'
;MQIDSAVLYIFRKELAAKIIPAQVRQIHQIDNRIIDIELFRSYEKPIHLIFDTYRPLIYITENLKKATGYMPSQTFCMTLRKQLEGSRLSSIEQPDFDRFLKFNFDRIEAGGKIITKSLCMELIPSAPNLILTEDNVIIDACLRGKKMERILAPGKPYVRNSYASRNNFLLFSAEEILQILKFGQLQDSSVQQWIFDTFNGFSSFLAEELFSRTKIKADLPLNHLNEEESTILANTIYDIAQEILSAKALYIYKKPNNKTWATPITLSAGEPIRKISADRWIREELQKDGGILSAETSQMSQKISSLLKKETRKMNKIKDELKETKKTETYKLWGTLLSIYAYKKLNGMHELTVINVFNEPPTDESIPVNPLLSVSQNSQLYFKKYSKMKTRLQVGQDKLNECFAKIRYLENISYFLENIKTKNELIQLKDELKDSGATIQRHSSRQRKKEKEPSFISLTIDGFHVLLGKNNVQNEYLTFHKAGKEDLWFHAQALPGSHVVLITEGQVIPKELIAKTAALAAFYSKGKSSGKVNVDYTRIKYVKKIPNSPPGLVNYTHQSTVTVIPEDFKISI
;
A
#
# COMPACT_ATOMS: atom_id res chain seq x y z
N MET A 1 -3.58 13.46 2.80
CA MET A 1 -2.80 14.70 3.05
C MET A 1 -1.39 14.52 2.51
N GLN A 2 -0.84 15.51 1.80
CA GLN A 2 0.54 15.50 1.32
C GLN A 2 1.25 16.76 1.84
N ILE A 3 2.30 16.55 2.64
CA ILE A 3 3.14 17.63 3.18
C ILE A 3 4.40 17.67 2.34
N ASP A 4 4.64 18.77 1.66
CA ASP A 4 5.91 19.04 0.97
C ASP A 4 6.88 19.80 1.88
N SER A 5 8.07 20.08 1.36
CA SER A 5 9.12 20.75 2.12
C SER A 5 8.75 22.18 2.51
N ALA A 6 7.97 22.87 1.68
CA ALA A 6 7.58 24.25 1.95
C ALA A 6 6.51 24.34 3.06
N VAL A 7 5.52 23.47 3.04
CA VAL A 7 4.55 23.33 4.15
C VAL A 7 5.24 22.91 5.43
N LEU A 8 6.19 21.96 5.33
CA LEU A 8 6.97 21.50 6.47
C LEU A 8 7.82 22.60 7.09
N TYR A 9 8.37 23.50 6.28
CA TYR A 9 9.13 24.67 6.71
C TYR A 9 8.31 25.60 7.60
N ILE A 10 7.09 25.93 7.20
CA ILE A 10 6.18 26.77 7.99
C ILE A 10 5.76 26.04 9.27
N PHE A 11 5.41 24.75 9.17
CA PHE A 11 5.07 23.94 10.33
C PHE A 11 6.22 23.88 11.35
N ARG A 12 7.46 23.67 10.90
CA ARG A 12 8.65 23.69 11.77
C ARG A 12 8.80 25.03 12.50
N LYS A 13 8.61 26.18 11.81
CA LYS A 13 8.68 27.52 12.44
C LYS A 13 7.62 27.68 13.53
N GLU A 14 6.36 27.32 13.23
CA GLU A 14 5.26 27.37 14.19
C GLU A 14 5.49 26.42 15.37
N LEU A 15 5.93 25.19 15.07
CA LEU A 15 6.21 24.19 16.09
C LEU A 15 7.33 24.64 17.04
N ALA A 16 8.45 25.11 16.49
CA ALA A 16 9.57 25.61 17.29
C ALA A 16 9.14 26.76 18.21
N ALA A 17 8.39 27.73 17.70
CA ALA A 17 7.89 28.87 18.52
C ALA A 17 6.96 28.39 19.66
N LYS A 18 6.23 27.28 19.44
CA LYS A 18 5.23 26.77 20.39
C LYS A 18 5.80 25.84 21.45
N ILE A 19 6.82 25.04 21.14
CA ILE A 19 7.32 23.99 22.04
C ILE A 19 8.79 24.15 22.46
N ILE A 20 9.51 25.13 21.97
CA ILE A 20 10.90 25.37 22.40
C ILE A 20 10.95 26.60 23.35
N PRO A 21 11.64 26.47 24.48
CA PRO A 21 12.22 25.25 25.06
C PRO A 21 11.16 24.44 25.84
N ALA A 22 11.24 23.11 25.81
CA ALA A 22 10.40 22.26 26.64
C ALA A 22 11.17 21.04 27.16
N GLN A 23 10.82 20.57 28.36
CA GLN A 23 11.41 19.38 28.96
C GLN A 23 10.62 18.13 28.57
N VAL A 24 11.30 17.04 28.22
CA VAL A 24 10.70 15.73 28.00
C VAL A 24 10.30 15.11 29.32
N ARG A 25 9.00 14.94 29.55
CA ARG A 25 8.46 14.37 30.80
C ARG A 25 8.33 12.86 30.72
N GLN A 26 7.59 12.38 29.71
CA GLN A 26 7.34 10.96 29.47
C GLN A 26 7.27 10.66 27.99
N ILE A 27 7.60 9.42 27.62
CA ILE A 27 7.50 8.94 26.24
C ILE A 27 6.63 7.70 26.22
N HIS A 28 5.62 7.71 25.37
CA HIS A 28 4.65 6.64 25.25
C HIS A 28 4.61 6.07 23.85
N GLN A 29 4.28 4.80 23.77
CA GLN A 29 3.99 4.14 22.50
C GLN A 29 2.49 4.05 22.32
N ILE A 30 1.96 4.74 21.29
CA ILE A 30 0.55 4.72 20.93
C ILE A 30 0.26 3.49 20.05
N ASP A 31 1.16 3.22 19.10
CA ASP A 31 1.11 2.09 18.18
C ASP A 31 2.55 1.65 17.82
N ASN A 32 2.73 0.52 17.14
CA ASN A 32 4.06 0.00 16.78
C ASN A 32 4.97 1.01 16.08
N ARG A 33 4.39 2.03 15.44
CA ARG A 33 5.08 3.03 14.65
C ARG A 33 4.63 4.47 14.98
N ILE A 34 3.94 4.66 16.11
CA ILE A 34 3.49 5.98 16.58
C ILE A 34 4.02 6.19 17.98
N ILE A 35 4.86 7.22 18.13
CA ILE A 35 5.47 7.62 19.39
C ILE A 35 4.87 8.95 19.82
N ASP A 36 4.55 9.05 21.10
CA ASP A 36 4.14 10.26 21.80
C ASP A 36 5.25 10.70 22.75
N ILE A 37 5.68 11.94 22.62
CA ILE A 37 6.60 12.61 23.57
C ILE A 37 5.82 13.68 24.30
N GLU A 38 5.58 13.45 25.59
CA GLU A 38 4.98 14.44 26.48
C GLU A 38 6.00 15.49 26.85
N LEU A 39 5.75 16.73 26.41
CA LEU A 39 6.58 17.90 26.66
C LEU A 39 5.95 18.77 27.73
N PHE A 40 6.79 19.28 28.64
CA PHE A 40 6.39 20.15 29.73
C PHE A 40 7.12 21.50 29.66
N ARG A 41 6.34 22.56 29.83
CA ARG A 41 6.83 23.94 30.05
C ARG A 41 6.29 24.45 31.39
N SER A 42 7.09 25.22 32.10
CA SER A 42 6.66 25.78 33.40
C SER A 42 5.36 26.55 33.26
N TYR A 43 4.40 26.25 34.14
CA TYR A 43 3.07 26.88 34.22
C TYR A 43 2.13 26.62 33.03
N GLU A 44 2.44 25.69 32.12
CA GLU A 44 1.58 25.33 30.98
C GLU A 44 1.06 23.89 31.08
N LYS A 45 -0.02 23.60 30.34
CA LYS A 45 -0.51 22.22 30.20
C LYS A 45 0.51 21.40 29.38
N PRO A 46 0.65 20.10 29.66
CA PRO A 46 1.50 19.24 28.86
C PRO A 46 1.09 19.26 27.37
N ILE A 47 2.08 19.28 26.50
CA ILE A 47 1.92 19.20 25.06
C ILE A 47 2.40 17.84 24.61
N HIS A 48 1.58 17.11 23.87
CA HIS A 48 1.94 15.84 23.27
C HIS A 48 2.46 16.05 21.86
N LEU A 49 3.71 15.70 21.60
CA LEU A 49 4.36 15.72 20.29
C LEU A 49 4.33 14.31 19.71
N ILE A 50 3.52 14.13 18.66
CA ILE A 50 3.26 12.82 18.07
C ILE A 50 4.07 12.65 16.79
N PHE A 51 4.82 11.54 16.72
CA PHE A 51 5.55 11.08 15.55
C PHE A 51 4.83 9.86 14.95
N ASP A 52 4.24 10.01 13.79
CA ASP A 52 3.52 8.95 13.08
C ASP A 52 4.31 8.53 11.83
N THR A 53 4.95 7.36 11.89
CA THR A 53 5.70 6.80 10.75
C THR A 53 4.86 5.90 9.85
N TYR A 54 3.56 5.71 10.10
CA TYR A 54 2.63 5.15 9.11
C TYR A 54 2.23 6.19 8.06
N ARG A 55 1.90 7.38 8.56
CA ARG A 55 1.53 8.54 7.75
C ARG A 55 2.65 9.56 7.87
N PRO A 56 3.77 9.53 7.20
CA PRO A 56 4.92 10.39 7.48
C PRO A 56 4.50 11.80 7.96
N LEU A 57 4.20 11.91 9.26
CA LEU A 57 3.52 13.06 9.85
C LEU A 57 4.01 13.32 11.27
N ILE A 58 4.07 14.60 11.62
CA ILE A 58 4.28 15.09 12.98
C ILE A 58 3.14 16.04 13.31
N TYR A 59 2.62 15.97 14.54
CA TYR A 59 1.61 16.92 15.00
C TYR A 59 1.64 17.05 16.53
N ILE A 60 1.03 18.12 17.03
CA ILE A 60 0.89 18.35 18.46
C ILE A 60 -0.58 18.32 18.88
N THR A 61 -0.82 17.89 20.12
CA THR A 61 -2.14 17.90 20.75
C THR A 61 -2.03 18.16 22.24
N GLU A 62 -2.99 18.88 22.82
CA GLU A 62 -3.12 19.11 24.26
C GLU A 62 -4.00 18.05 24.92
N ASN A 63 -4.84 17.40 24.13
CA ASN A 63 -5.81 16.41 24.60
C ASN A 63 -5.58 15.08 23.88
N LEU A 64 -4.66 14.26 24.39
CA LEU A 64 -4.67 12.86 24.03
C LEU A 64 -5.86 12.20 24.73
N LYS A 65 -6.94 11.93 23.98
CA LYS A 65 -8.06 11.18 24.55
C LYS A 65 -7.52 9.84 25.05
N LYS A 66 -7.57 9.59 26.35
CA LYS A 66 -7.19 8.32 27.02
C LYS A 66 -7.95 7.09 26.50
N ALA A 67 -8.85 7.27 25.51
CA ALA A 67 -9.69 6.23 24.91
C ALA A 67 -8.90 5.19 24.10
N THR A 68 -7.67 5.47 23.73
CA THR A 68 -6.77 4.52 23.08
C THR A 68 -5.62 4.25 24.05
N GLY A 69 -5.75 3.25 24.90
CA GLY A 69 -4.70 2.88 25.84
C GLY A 69 -3.32 2.78 25.15
N TYR A 70 -2.26 3.18 25.85
CA TYR A 70 -0.90 3.01 25.34
C TYR A 70 -0.59 1.52 25.17
N MET A 71 0.10 1.19 24.09
CA MET A 71 0.61 -0.17 23.89
C MET A 71 1.80 -0.46 24.83
N PRO A 72 2.06 -1.74 25.15
CA PRO A 72 3.32 -2.12 25.78
C PRO A 72 4.49 -1.60 24.96
N SER A 73 5.42 -0.90 25.61
CA SER A 73 6.54 -0.24 24.93
C SER A 73 7.49 -1.25 24.30
N GLN A 74 7.76 -1.09 23.02
CA GLN A 74 8.75 -1.87 22.28
C GLN A 74 10.17 -1.33 22.51
N THR A 75 11.17 -2.06 22.04
CA THR A 75 12.60 -1.75 22.24
C THR A 75 12.95 -0.32 21.88
N PHE A 76 12.48 0.20 20.75
CA PHE A 76 12.76 1.57 20.33
C PHE A 76 12.19 2.62 21.30
N CYS A 77 10.94 2.45 21.74
CA CYS A 77 10.33 3.35 22.72
C CYS A 77 11.08 3.30 24.07
N MET A 78 11.52 2.13 24.51
CA MET A 78 12.32 1.99 25.73
C MET A 78 13.69 2.68 25.59
N THR A 79 14.31 2.59 24.41
CA THR A 79 15.54 3.34 24.12
C THR A 79 15.31 4.85 24.18
N LEU A 80 14.21 5.35 23.57
CA LEU A 80 13.86 6.77 23.64
C LEU A 80 13.67 7.24 25.08
N ARG A 81 12.96 6.48 25.93
CA ARG A 81 12.79 6.79 27.36
C ARG A 81 14.14 6.94 28.06
N LYS A 82 14.99 5.91 27.95
CA LYS A 82 16.31 5.91 28.57
C LYS A 82 17.16 7.11 28.16
N GLN A 83 17.06 7.51 26.88
CA GLN A 83 17.95 8.51 26.29
C GLN A 83 17.42 9.94 26.37
N LEU A 84 16.09 10.14 26.30
CA LEU A 84 15.49 11.46 26.14
C LEU A 84 14.63 11.93 27.33
N GLU A 85 14.09 11.05 28.19
CA GLU A 85 13.33 11.51 29.37
C GLU A 85 14.21 12.33 30.30
N GLY A 86 13.69 13.48 30.70
CA GLY A 86 14.42 14.48 31.49
C GLY A 86 15.32 15.42 30.69
N SER A 87 15.53 15.19 29.38
CA SER A 87 16.26 16.12 28.52
C SER A 87 15.39 17.31 28.09
N ARG A 88 15.99 18.33 27.51
CA ARG A 88 15.34 19.56 27.06
C ARG A 88 15.37 19.63 25.53
N LEU A 89 14.22 19.78 24.90
CA LEU A 89 14.15 20.10 23.48
C LEU A 89 14.67 21.50 23.23
N SER A 90 15.81 21.64 22.56
CA SER A 90 16.54 22.88 22.35
C SER A 90 16.38 23.48 20.96
N SER A 91 16.25 22.63 19.92
CA SER A 91 16.05 23.12 18.55
C SER A 91 15.31 22.13 17.67
N ILE A 92 14.71 22.64 16.59
CA ILE A 92 14.10 21.87 15.52
C ILE A 92 14.63 22.40 14.19
N GLU A 93 15.31 21.54 13.45
CA GLU A 93 15.97 21.87 12.19
C GLU A 93 15.32 21.15 11.01
N GLN A 94 15.37 21.81 9.84
CA GLN A 94 15.02 21.21 8.53
C GLN A 94 16.23 21.36 7.60
N PRO A 95 17.23 20.50 7.71
CA PRO A 95 18.43 20.59 6.88
C PRO A 95 18.10 20.49 5.39
N ASP A 96 18.76 21.32 4.61
CA ASP A 96 18.71 21.34 3.14
C ASP A 96 17.31 21.49 2.55
N PHE A 97 16.36 22.02 3.32
CA PHE A 97 14.96 22.19 2.89
C PHE A 97 14.30 20.88 2.41
N ASP A 98 14.70 19.75 3.00
CA ASP A 98 14.17 18.43 2.65
C ASP A 98 12.92 18.07 3.50
N ARG A 99 12.21 17.00 3.13
CA ARG A 99 11.13 16.39 3.95
C ARG A 99 11.71 15.59 5.11
N PHE A 100 12.39 16.30 5.97
CA PHE A 100 13.13 15.78 7.09
C PHE A 100 13.14 16.83 8.23
N LEU A 101 12.88 16.37 9.46
CA LEU A 101 13.06 17.22 10.65
C LEU A 101 13.97 16.53 11.65
N LYS A 102 14.87 17.34 12.25
CA LYS A 102 15.80 16.93 13.28
C LYS A 102 15.44 17.68 14.56
N PHE A 103 15.12 16.96 15.62
CA PHE A 103 14.80 17.49 16.94
C PHE A 103 16.00 17.27 17.85
N ASN A 104 16.59 18.33 18.34
CA ASN A 104 17.78 18.28 19.23
C ASN A 104 17.35 18.36 20.70
N PHE A 105 17.81 17.40 21.48
CA PHE A 105 17.52 17.26 22.89
C PHE A 105 18.83 17.36 23.70
N ASP A 106 18.91 18.34 24.56
CA ASP A 106 20.07 18.59 25.39
C ASP A 106 19.89 18.02 26.80
N ARG A 107 20.91 17.34 27.29
CA ARG A 107 20.99 16.82 28.66
C ARG A 107 22.27 17.26 29.30
N ILE A 108 22.17 17.79 30.52
CA ILE A 108 23.35 18.14 31.33
C ILE A 108 23.74 16.90 32.12
N GLU A 109 24.96 16.43 31.92
CA GLU A 109 25.56 15.34 32.70
C GLU A 109 26.37 15.83 33.92
N ALA A 110 26.79 14.88 34.73
CA ALA A 110 27.67 15.17 35.86
C ALA A 110 28.94 15.93 35.39
N GLY A 111 29.24 17.05 36.01
CA GLY A 111 30.34 17.93 35.58
C GLY A 111 29.94 19.07 34.64
N GLY A 112 28.63 19.23 34.33
CA GLY A 112 28.13 20.37 33.55
C GLY A 112 28.27 20.20 32.02
N LYS A 113 28.73 19.05 31.54
CA LYS A 113 28.83 18.77 30.11
C LYS A 113 27.44 18.62 29.49
N ILE A 114 27.19 19.35 28.42
CA ILE A 114 25.96 19.22 27.63
C ILE A 114 26.15 18.14 26.55
N ILE A 115 25.29 17.15 26.55
CA ILE A 115 25.21 16.13 25.50
C ILE A 115 23.92 16.36 24.71
N THR A 116 24.06 16.49 23.40
CA THR A 116 22.91 16.66 22.47
C THR A 116 22.63 15.37 21.75
N LYS A 117 21.39 14.86 21.89
CA LYS A 117 20.87 13.74 21.10
C LYS A 117 19.82 14.23 20.12
N SER A 118 19.84 13.67 18.92
CA SER A 118 18.97 14.12 17.85
C SER A 118 17.96 13.03 17.48
N LEU A 119 16.68 13.38 17.49
CA LEU A 119 15.60 12.54 16.98
C LEU A 119 15.26 12.99 15.56
N CYS A 120 15.61 12.14 14.60
CA CYS A 120 15.51 12.39 13.17
C CYS A 120 14.24 11.77 12.60
N MET A 121 13.31 12.58 12.09
CA MET A 121 12.10 12.11 11.43
C MET A 121 12.21 12.27 9.91
N GLU A 122 12.26 11.15 9.21
CA GLU A 122 12.21 11.07 7.75
C GLU A 122 10.76 11.03 7.28
N LEU A 123 10.29 12.09 6.63
CA LEU A 123 8.91 12.27 6.18
C LEU A 123 8.71 11.85 4.71
N ILE A 124 9.50 10.87 4.25
CA ILE A 124 9.44 10.36 2.88
C ILE A 124 8.35 9.27 2.80
N PRO A 125 7.28 9.44 1.98
CA PRO A 125 6.15 8.50 1.96
C PRO A 125 6.51 7.04 1.69
N SER A 126 7.49 6.78 0.85
CA SER A 126 7.96 5.41 0.52
C SER A 126 8.84 4.79 1.61
N ALA A 127 9.37 5.59 2.53
CA ALA A 127 10.35 5.13 3.51
C ALA A 127 10.36 5.97 4.79
N PRO A 128 9.19 6.23 5.44
CA PRO A 128 9.16 7.03 6.64
C PRO A 128 9.84 6.28 7.79
N ASN A 129 10.62 7.02 8.61
CA ASN A 129 11.31 6.44 9.76
C ASN A 129 11.57 7.48 10.84
N LEU A 130 11.77 7.01 12.07
CA LEU A 130 12.16 7.80 13.22
C LEU A 130 13.46 7.19 13.78
N ILE A 131 14.54 7.99 13.83
CA ILE A 131 15.90 7.52 14.16
C ILE A 131 16.45 8.40 15.27
N LEU A 132 16.96 7.78 16.32
CA LEU A 132 17.69 8.47 17.39
C LEU A 132 19.18 8.39 17.13
N THR A 133 19.87 9.54 17.16
CA THR A 133 21.31 9.65 16.91
C THR A 133 22.00 10.48 17.97
N GLU A 134 23.30 10.25 18.13
CA GLU A 134 24.27 11.08 18.87
C GLU A 134 25.52 11.20 18.00
N ASP A 135 26.01 12.40 17.77
CA ASP A 135 27.19 12.68 16.93
C ASP A 135 27.16 11.98 15.56
N ASN A 136 26.00 11.98 14.90
CA ASN A 136 25.73 11.27 13.64
C ASN A 136 25.88 9.73 13.69
N VAL A 137 25.93 9.13 14.88
CA VAL A 137 25.89 7.68 15.08
C VAL A 137 24.48 7.27 15.52
N ILE A 138 23.93 6.22 14.93
CA ILE A 138 22.62 5.71 15.27
C ILE A 138 22.65 5.05 16.64
N ILE A 139 21.86 5.56 17.58
CA ILE A 139 21.58 4.89 18.86
C ILE A 139 20.51 3.82 18.63
N ASP A 140 19.42 4.17 17.93
CA ASP A 140 18.36 3.25 17.56
C ASP A 140 17.45 3.83 16.47
N ALA A 141 16.61 2.96 15.85
CA ALA A 141 15.66 3.36 14.84
C ALA A 141 14.33 2.58 14.98
N CYS A 142 13.21 3.26 14.69
CA CYS A 142 11.89 2.65 14.69
C CYS A 142 11.80 1.48 13.69
N LEU A 143 12.37 1.66 12.50
CA LEU A 143 12.52 0.61 11.49
C LEU A 143 14.01 0.37 11.25
N ARG A 144 14.52 -0.74 11.79
CA ARG A 144 15.89 -1.21 11.58
C ARG A 144 16.00 -2.01 10.28
N GLY A 145 17.20 -2.07 9.72
CA GLY A 145 17.51 -2.92 8.57
C GLY A 145 18.44 -2.28 7.54
N LYS A 146 18.76 -3.06 6.50
CA LYS A 146 19.48 -2.55 5.33
C LYS A 146 18.45 -2.06 4.30
N LYS A 147 18.57 -0.80 3.90
CA LYS A 147 17.69 -0.21 2.89
C LYS A 147 18.54 0.56 1.89
N MET A 148 18.51 0.11 0.64
CA MET A 148 19.42 0.58 -0.41
C MET A 148 20.88 0.42 0.05
N GLU A 149 21.66 1.49 0.03
CA GLU A 149 23.09 1.48 0.41
C GLU A 149 23.35 1.79 1.88
N ARG A 150 22.30 2.13 2.67
CA ARG A 150 22.44 2.50 4.09
C ARG A 150 21.97 1.40 5.04
N ILE A 151 22.67 1.30 6.17
CA ILE A 151 22.35 0.37 7.26
C ILE A 151 21.80 1.15 8.43
N LEU A 152 20.52 0.95 8.77
CA LEU A 152 19.86 1.54 9.93
C LEU A 152 19.92 0.57 11.11
N ALA A 153 21.02 0.60 11.84
CA ALA A 153 21.26 -0.25 13.01
C ALA A 153 22.09 0.51 14.06
N PRO A 154 21.93 0.19 15.35
CA PRO A 154 22.74 0.79 16.42
C PRO A 154 24.25 0.71 16.15
N GLY A 155 24.96 1.81 16.46
CA GLY A 155 26.41 1.93 16.27
C GLY A 155 26.86 2.19 14.83
N LYS A 156 25.94 2.32 13.87
CA LYS A 156 26.28 2.67 12.47
C LYS A 156 26.17 4.18 12.24
N PRO A 157 26.99 4.76 11.33
CA PRO A 157 26.83 6.14 10.92
C PRO A 157 25.44 6.40 10.37
N TYR A 158 24.84 7.52 10.74
CA TYR A 158 23.57 7.96 10.20
C TYR A 158 23.78 8.71 8.89
N VAL A 159 23.31 8.12 7.81
CA VAL A 159 23.26 8.74 6.48
C VAL A 159 21.81 9.02 6.15
N ARG A 160 21.46 10.28 5.85
CA ARG A 160 20.11 10.63 5.42
C ARG A 160 19.76 9.97 4.10
N ASN A 161 18.49 9.65 3.92
CA ASN A 161 17.96 9.24 2.61
C ASN A 161 17.65 10.50 1.78
N SER A 162 18.67 11.31 1.53
CA SER A 162 18.55 12.53 0.75
C SER A 162 19.35 12.37 -0.55
N TYR A 163 18.94 13.10 -1.56
CA TYR A 163 19.78 13.31 -2.75
C TYR A 163 20.87 14.30 -2.36
N ALA A 164 21.97 13.79 -1.84
CA ALA A 164 23.05 14.56 -1.18
C ALA A 164 23.72 15.63 -2.06
N SER A 165 23.42 15.68 -3.34
CA SER A 165 23.99 16.60 -4.32
C SER A 165 23.10 17.80 -4.66
N ARG A 166 21.87 17.89 -4.10
CA ARG A 166 20.93 18.96 -4.45
C ARG A 166 21.06 20.15 -3.52
N ASN A 167 20.91 21.33 -4.07
CA ASN A 167 21.04 22.60 -3.37
C ASN A 167 19.74 23.02 -2.66
N ASN A 168 19.87 23.75 -1.56
CA ASN A 168 18.76 24.44 -0.93
C ASN A 168 18.56 25.80 -1.58
N PHE A 169 17.58 25.92 -2.48
CA PHE A 169 17.33 27.14 -3.26
C PHE A 169 16.94 28.35 -2.40
N LEU A 170 16.51 28.14 -1.15
CA LEU A 170 16.18 29.24 -0.24
C LEU A 170 17.42 30.06 0.19
N LEU A 171 18.63 29.55 -0.05
CA LEU A 171 19.88 30.16 0.38
C LEU A 171 20.57 30.98 -0.71
N PHE A 172 20.09 30.91 -1.96
CA PHE A 172 20.72 31.56 -3.12
C PHE A 172 20.05 32.88 -3.47
N SER A 173 20.86 33.81 -3.96
CA SER A 173 20.37 35.02 -4.65
C SER A 173 19.92 34.69 -6.08
N ALA A 174 19.22 35.60 -6.73
CA ALA A 174 18.80 35.42 -8.10
C ALA A 174 19.99 35.29 -9.06
N GLU A 175 21.08 36.02 -8.80
CA GLU A 175 22.33 35.96 -9.58
C GLU A 175 23.02 34.60 -9.44
N GLU A 176 23.08 34.04 -8.23
CA GLU A 176 23.66 32.71 -7.99
C GLU A 176 22.82 31.62 -8.68
N ILE A 177 21.48 31.70 -8.61
CA ILE A 177 20.58 30.80 -9.33
C ILE A 177 20.81 30.88 -10.85
N LEU A 178 20.98 32.09 -11.40
CA LEU A 178 21.27 32.32 -12.81
C LEU A 178 22.61 31.70 -13.21
N GLN A 179 23.65 31.81 -12.36
CA GLN A 179 24.94 31.18 -12.60
C GLN A 179 24.84 29.64 -12.63
N ILE A 180 24.11 29.04 -11.66
CA ILE A 180 23.84 27.61 -11.61
C ILE A 180 23.07 27.15 -12.86
N LEU A 181 22.11 27.94 -13.34
CA LEU A 181 21.33 27.69 -14.54
C LEU A 181 22.23 27.69 -15.79
N LYS A 182 23.06 28.73 -15.97
CA LYS A 182 24.01 28.82 -17.10
C LYS A 182 24.97 27.63 -17.16
N PHE A 183 25.44 27.17 -15.99
CA PHE A 183 26.26 25.95 -15.92
C PHE A 183 25.46 24.69 -16.27
N GLY A 184 24.19 24.63 -15.86
CA GLY A 184 23.26 23.53 -16.16
C GLY A 184 22.91 23.42 -17.66
N GLN A 185 22.93 24.52 -18.42
CA GLN A 185 22.67 24.54 -19.86
C GLN A 185 23.67 23.69 -20.70
N LEU A 186 24.75 23.28 -20.09
CA LEU A 186 25.69 22.33 -20.72
C LEU A 186 25.19 20.88 -20.68
N GLN A 187 24.11 20.59 -19.99
CA GLN A 187 23.51 19.27 -19.83
C GLN A 187 22.30 19.10 -20.76
N ASP A 188 22.11 17.91 -21.28
CA ASP A 188 20.95 17.56 -22.11
C ASP A 188 19.77 17.14 -21.19
N SER A 189 19.06 18.13 -20.66
CA SER A 189 17.90 17.92 -19.79
C SER A 189 16.81 18.97 -20.03
N SER A 190 15.56 18.64 -19.70
CA SER A 190 14.48 19.66 -19.70
C SER A 190 14.62 20.61 -18.51
N VAL A 191 14.02 21.80 -18.60
CA VAL A 191 13.98 22.77 -17.51
C VAL A 191 13.41 22.13 -16.24
N GLN A 192 12.33 21.36 -16.34
CA GLN A 192 11.72 20.67 -15.20
C GLN A 192 12.66 19.65 -14.56
N GLN A 193 13.34 18.83 -15.38
CA GLN A 193 14.25 17.83 -14.87
C GLN A 193 15.45 18.48 -14.17
N TRP A 194 16.01 19.55 -14.75
CA TRP A 194 17.09 20.32 -14.16
C TRP A 194 16.70 20.89 -12.78
N ILE A 195 15.48 21.47 -12.63
CA ILE A 195 15.00 22.00 -11.35
C ILE A 195 14.97 20.88 -10.29
N PHE A 196 14.43 19.72 -10.64
CA PHE A 196 14.33 18.62 -9.70
C PHE A 196 15.65 17.98 -9.34
N ASP A 197 16.63 18.01 -10.25
CA ASP A 197 17.97 17.45 -10.00
C ASP A 197 18.88 18.42 -9.28
N THR A 198 18.65 19.74 -9.44
CA THR A 198 19.48 20.80 -8.86
C THR A 198 19.02 21.20 -7.47
N PHE A 199 17.70 21.28 -7.21
CA PHE A 199 17.18 21.87 -5.99
C PHE A 199 16.43 20.86 -5.11
N ASN A 200 16.78 20.83 -3.83
CA ASN A 200 16.03 20.09 -2.83
C ASN A 200 14.70 20.78 -2.51
N GLY A 201 13.70 19.96 -2.16
CA GLY A 201 12.40 20.44 -1.69
C GLY A 201 11.52 21.10 -2.74
N PHE A 202 11.98 21.18 -3.97
CA PHE A 202 11.17 21.67 -5.09
C PHE A 202 10.14 20.59 -5.45
N SER A 203 8.91 20.78 -4.99
CA SER A 203 7.82 19.84 -5.27
C SER A 203 7.28 20.03 -6.70
N SER A 204 6.62 19.00 -7.25
CA SER A 204 5.93 19.13 -8.55
C SER A 204 4.93 20.28 -8.55
N PHE A 205 4.31 20.56 -7.39
CA PHE A 205 3.42 21.68 -7.23
C PHE A 205 4.12 23.05 -7.34
N LEU A 206 5.28 23.22 -6.69
CA LEU A 206 6.08 24.44 -6.83
C LEU A 206 6.58 24.62 -8.28
N ALA A 207 6.90 23.50 -8.96
CA ALA A 207 7.27 23.54 -10.36
C ALA A 207 6.10 23.97 -11.28
N GLU A 208 4.89 23.44 -11.05
CA GLU A 208 3.69 23.88 -11.78
C GLU A 208 3.45 25.40 -11.63
N GLU A 209 3.59 25.94 -10.41
CA GLU A 209 3.45 27.37 -10.16
C GLU A 209 4.58 28.18 -10.82
N LEU A 210 5.83 27.73 -10.75
CA LEU A 210 6.95 28.36 -11.41
C LEU A 210 6.70 28.49 -12.92
N PHE A 211 6.29 27.41 -13.59
CA PHE A 211 5.97 27.43 -15.02
C PHE A 211 4.74 28.28 -15.35
N SER A 212 3.78 28.33 -14.45
CA SER A 212 2.62 29.22 -14.59
C SER A 212 3.02 30.70 -14.54
N ARG A 213 3.96 31.08 -13.66
CA ARG A 213 4.46 32.47 -13.52
C ARG A 213 5.36 32.86 -14.68
N THR A 214 6.29 31.99 -15.08
CA THR A 214 7.29 32.29 -16.10
C THR A 214 6.77 32.14 -17.52
N LYS A 215 5.70 31.35 -17.74
CA LYS A 215 5.19 30.91 -19.05
C LYS A 215 6.19 30.07 -19.86
N ILE A 216 7.28 29.61 -19.24
CA ILE A 216 8.24 28.69 -19.85
C ILE A 216 7.63 27.28 -19.85
N LYS A 217 7.84 26.53 -20.94
CA LYS A 217 7.36 25.14 -21.03
C LYS A 217 8.26 24.22 -20.19
N ALA A 218 7.66 23.35 -19.41
CA ALA A 218 8.36 22.42 -18.51
C ALA A 218 9.30 21.45 -19.24
N ASP A 219 8.90 21.02 -20.43
CA ASP A 219 9.62 20.08 -21.30
C ASP A 219 10.63 20.75 -22.23
N LEU A 220 10.75 22.10 -22.21
CA LEU A 220 11.72 22.83 -23.00
C LEU A 220 13.15 22.35 -22.64
N PRO A 221 14.00 22.00 -23.61
CA PRO A 221 15.41 21.72 -23.34
C PRO A 221 16.10 22.93 -22.71
N LEU A 222 16.89 22.70 -21.66
CA LEU A 222 17.50 23.75 -20.86
C LEU A 222 18.45 24.66 -21.69
N ASN A 223 19.15 24.07 -22.67
CA ASN A 223 20.04 24.77 -23.59
C ASN A 223 19.31 25.64 -24.64
N HIS A 224 17.98 25.53 -24.74
CA HIS A 224 17.16 26.37 -25.62
C HIS A 224 16.63 27.64 -24.93
N LEU A 225 16.85 27.79 -23.61
CA LEU A 225 16.50 29.04 -22.93
C LEU A 225 17.39 30.18 -23.40
N ASN A 226 16.77 31.27 -23.80
CA ASN A 226 17.49 32.51 -24.09
C ASN A 226 17.89 33.24 -22.78
N GLU A 227 18.67 34.33 -22.88
CA GLU A 227 19.14 35.07 -21.69
C GLU A 227 18.02 35.72 -20.90
N GLU A 228 16.98 36.20 -21.57
CA GLU A 228 15.84 36.81 -20.92
C GLU A 228 15.01 35.77 -20.16
N GLU A 229 14.69 34.64 -20.79
CA GLU A 229 13.98 33.52 -20.16
C GLU A 229 14.78 32.95 -18.98
N SER A 230 16.11 32.82 -19.10
CA SER A 230 16.99 32.38 -18.02
C SER A 230 16.95 33.33 -16.83
N THR A 231 16.93 34.65 -17.08
CA THR A 231 16.83 35.65 -16.03
C THR A 231 15.46 35.65 -15.37
N ILE A 232 14.37 35.54 -16.15
CA ILE A 232 13.01 35.40 -15.64
C ILE A 232 12.89 34.17 -14.76
N LEU A 233 13.43 33.01 -15.20
CA LEU A 233 13.38 31.76 -14.42
C LEU A 233 14.11 31.90 -13.09
N ALA A 234 15.34 32.43 -13.11
CA ALA A 234 16.14 32.61 -11.88
C ALA A 234 15.47 33.56 -10.89
N ASN A 235 14.97 34.71 -11.37
CA ASN A 235 14.24 35.66 -10.53
C ASN A 235 12.98 35.06 -9.93
N THR A 236 12.20 34.29 -10.72
CA THR A 236 10.96 33.68 -10.22
C THR A 236 11.25 32.58 -9.18
N ILE A 237 12.32 31.81 -9.33
CA ILE A 237 12.76 30.85 -8.31
C ILE A 237 13.12 31.57 -7.01
N TYR A 238 13.86 32.69 -7.11
CA TYR A 238 14.22 33.56 -5.97
C TYR A 238 12.97 34.15 -5.30
N ASP A 239 12.03 34.67 -6.07
CA ASP A 239 10.78 35.23 -5.54
C ASP A 239 9.97 34.17 -4.77
N ILE A 240 9.84 32.97 -5.31
CA ILE A 240 9.21 31.83 -4.63
C ILE A 240 9.95 31.53 -3.30
N ALA A 241 11.28 31.57 -3.31
CA ALA A 241 12.07 31.39 -2.08
C ALA A 241 11.76 32.47 -1.04
N GLN A 242 11.69 33.74 -1.43
CA GLN A 242 11.38 34.87 -0.54
C GLN A 242 9.93 34.79 0.00
N GLU A 243 8.97 34.37 -0.83
CA GLU A 243 7.60 34.10 -0.35
C GLU A 243 7.60 33.03 0.75
N ILE A 244 8.30 31.92 0.53
CA ILE A 244 8.40 30.82 1.54
C ILE A 244 9.07 31.33 2.83
N LEU A 245 10.17 32.05 2.72
CA LEU A 245 10.94 32.56 3.88
C LEU A 245 10.12 33.55 4.72
N SER A 246 9.36 34.43 4.08
CA SER A 246 8.54 35.45 4.73
C SER A 246 7.17 34.95 5.20
N ALA A 247 6.72 33.80 4.71
CA ALA A 247 5.41 33.24 5.05
C ALA A 247 5.25 32.98 6.55
N LYS A 248 4.08 33.36 7.08
CA LYS A 248 3.66 33.13 8.48
C LYS A 248 2.49 32.17 8.61
N ALA A 249 1.91 31.72 7.50
CA ALA A 249 0.78 30.81 7.45
C ALA A 249 0.68 30.17 6.07
N LEU A 250 -0.23 29.20 5.93
CA LEU A 250 -0.55 28.54 4.67
C LEU A 250 -1.79 29.15 4.03
N TYR A 251 -1.79 29.22 2.73
CA TYR A 251 -2.95 29.52 1.88
C TYR A 251 -3.59 28.20 1.44
N ILE A 252 -4.91 28.11 1.53
CA ILE A 252 -5.67 26.93 1.10
C ILE A 252 -6.36 27.22 -0.21
N TYR A 253 -6.08 26.40 -1.21
CA TYR A 253 -6.68 26.48 -2.54
C TYR A 253 -7.54 25.24 -2.82
N LYS A 254 -8.54 25.38 -3.68
CA LYS A 254 -9.42 24.29 -4.12
C LYS A 254 -8.95 23.74 -5.45
N LYS A 255 -8.81 22.42 -5.55
CA LYS A 255 -8.54 21.72 -6.81
C LYS A 255 -9.84 21.50 -7.62
N PRO A 256 -9.74 21.27 -8.95
CA PRO A 256 -10.90 20.89 -9.76
C PRO A 256 -11.65 19.65 -9.25
N ASN A 257 -10.98 18.72 -8.58
CA ASN A 257 -11.56 17.51 -8.00
C ASN A 257 -12.10 17.69 -6.56
N ASN A 258 -12.40 18.90 -6.14
CA ASN A 258 -12.84 19.26 -4.78
C ASN A 258 -11.84 18.97 -3.64
N LYS A 259 -10.62 18.53 -3.93
CA LYS A 259 -9.56 18.42 -2.92
C LYS A 259 -8.99 19.80 -2.62
N THR A 260 -8.45 19.97 -1.41
CA THR A 260 -7.78 21.21 -1.00
C THR A 260 -6.27 21.04 -1.02
N TRP A 261 -5.56 22.11 -1.38
CA TRP A 261 -4.11 22.24 -1.25
C TRP A 261 -3.75 23.30 -0.24
N ALA A 262 -2.68 23.06 0.49
CA ALA A 262 -2.07 24.02 1.37
C ALA A 262 -0.66 24.36 0.86
N THR A 263 -0.32 25.65 0.82
CA THR A 263 0.98 26.14 0.38
C THR A 263 1.31 27.46 1.07
N PRO A 264 2.59 27.76 1.34
CA PRO A 264 2.98 29.06 1.88
C PRO A 264 3.03 30.20 0.84
N ILE A 265 2.96 29.87 -0.46
CA ILE A 265 3.05 30.86 -1.55
C ILE A 265 1.68 31.20 -2.12
N THR A 266 1.57 32.36 -2.73
CA THR A 266 0.39 32.74 -3.52
C THR A 266 0.43 32.05 -4.89
N LEU A 267 -0.74 31.68 -5.44
CA LEU A 267 -0.84 31.03 -6.75
C LEU A 267 -1.33 32.00 -7.81
N SER A 268 -0.72 31.94 -9.00
CA SER A 268 -1.16 32.69 -10.18
C SER A 268 -2.54 32.25 -10.68
N ALA A 269 -2.99 31.05 -10.35
CA ALA A 269 -4.22 30.45 -10.85
C ALA A 269 -5.49 30.76 -10.01
N GLY A 270 -5.49 31.73 -9.11
CA GLY A 270 -6.70 32.14 -8.39
C GLY A 270 -6.51 32.57 -6.95
N GLU A 271 -7.62 32.95 -6.30
CA GLU A 271 -7.64 33.39 -4.92
C GLU A 271 -7.68 32.21 -3.93
N PRO A 272 -6.99 32.31 -2.77
CA PRO A 272 -7.08 31.29 -1.73
C PRO A 272 -8.46 31.33 -1.07
N ILE A 273 -9.00 30.14 -0.73
CA ILE A 273 -10.26 30.02 0.03
C ILE A 273 -10.10 30.64 1.42
N ARG A 274 -8.94 30.43 2.04
CA ARG A 274 -8.62 30.92 3.38
C ARG A 274 -7.12 30.85 3.67
N LYS A 275 -6.72 31.58 4.71
CA LYS A 275 -5.38 31.53 5.32
C LYS A 275 -5.46 30.83 6.66
N ILE A 276 -4.50 29.94 6.98
CA ILE A 276 -4.53 29.09 8.19
C ILE A 276 -3.11 28.79 8.66
N SER A 277 -2.91 28.59 9.96
CA SER A 277 -1.64 28.06 10.49
C SER A 277 -1.42 26.61 10.06
N ALA A 278 -0.15 26.22 9.89
CA ALA A 278 0.20 24.86 9.44
C ALA A 278 -0.23 23.81 10.47
N ASP A 279 -0.05 24.05 11.76
CA ASP A 279 -0.49 23.17 12.83
C ASP A 279 -2.01 22.96 12.82
N ARG A 280 -2.80 24.02 12.65
CA ARG A 280 -4.26 23.91 12.56
C ARG A 280 -4.69 23.14 11.31
N TRP A 281 -4.07 23.40 10.17
CA TRP A 281 -4.37 22.69 8.92
C TRP A 281 -4.08 21.18 9.06
N ILE A 282 -2.93 20.80 9.64
CA ILE A 282 -2.59 19.40 9.89
C ILE A 282 -3.64 18.72 10.77
N ARG A 283 -4.08 19.39 11.85
CA ARG A 283 -5.11 18.86 12.75
C ARG A 283 -6.47 18.69 12.08
N GLU A 284 -6.89 19.65 11.25
CA GLU A 284 -8.14 19.54 10.49
C GLU A 284 -8.10 18.38 9.48
N GLU A 285 -6.98 18.20 8.76
CA GLU A 285 -6.82 17.08 7.83
C GLU A 285 -6.78 15.73 8.57
N LEU A 286 -6.15 15.65 9.75
CA LEU A 286 -6.18 14.46 10.60
C LEU A 286 -7.60 14.08 11.06
N GLN A 287 -8.43 15.08 11.36
CA GLN A 287 -9.83 14.84 11.74
C GLN A 287 -10.65 14.31 10.56
N LYS A 288 -10.44 14.82 9.36
CA LYS A 288 -11.09 14.32 8.13
C LYS A 288 -10.70 12.87 7.82
N ASP A 289 -9.43 12.50 8.00
CA ASP A 289 -8.91 11.16 7.72
C ASP A 289 -9.25 10.12 8.81
N GLY A 290 -10.07 10.44 9.81
CA GLY A 290 -10.48 9.50 10.87
C GLY A 290 -9.38 9.16 11.90
N GLY A 291 -8.30 9.92 11.98
CA GLY A 291 -7.29 9.82 13.04
C GLY A 291 -6.62 8.44 13.19
N ILE A 292 -6.79 7.79 14.35
CA ILE A 292 -6.20 6.47 14.68
C ILE A 292 -6.70 5.35 13.76
N LEU A 293 -7.94 5.45 13.25
CA LEU A 293 -8.49 4.48 12.30
C LEU A 293 -7.63 4.38 11.04
N SER A 294 -7.11 5.51 10.53
CA SER A 294 -6.23 5.55 9.36
C SER A 294 -4.87 4.89 9.62
N ALA A 295 -4.31 4.99 10.82
CA ALA A 295 -3.05 4.32 11.18
C ALA A 295 -3.22 2.79 11.22
N GLU A 296 -4.29 2.31 11.87
CA GLU A 296 -4.60 0.90 11.97
C GLU A 296 -4.93 0.27 10.60
N THR A 297 -5.64 0.99 9.71
CA THR A 297 -5.93 0.55 8.34
C THR A 297 -4.66 0.49 7.50
N SER A 298 -3.75 1.47 7.65
CA SER A 298 -2.46 1.48 6.95
C SER A 298 -1.57 0.29 7.35
N GLN A 299 -1.51 -0.04 8.64
CA GLN A 299 -0.78 -1.23 9.11
C GLN A 299 -1.35 -2.51 8.53
N MET A 300 -2.68 -2.64 8.54
CA MET A 300 -3.36 -3.81 7.99
C MET A 300 -3.12 -3.92 6.48
N SER A 301 -3.16 -2.81 5.74
CA SER A 301 -2.86 -2.75 4.30
C SER A 301 -1.43 -3.24 3.99
N GLN A 302 -0.43 -2.81 4.77
CA GLN A 302 0.95 -3.29 4.61
C GLN A 302 1.05 -4.80 4.85
N LYS A 303 0.36 -5.32 5.88
CA LYS A 303 0.31 -6.74 6.18
C LYS A 303 -0.32 -7.54 5.04
N ILE A 304 -1.47 -7.10 4.53
CA ILE A 304 -2.17 -7.73 3.40
C ILE A 304 -1.28 -7.71 2.15
N SER A 305 -0.64 -6.58 1.84
CA SER A 305 0.30 -6.46 0.71
C SER A 305 1.48 -7.43 0.82
N SER A 306 2.02 -7.62 2.03
CA SER A 306 3.08 -8.60 2.29
C SER A 306 2.61 -10.05 2.06
N LEU A 307 1.39 -10.37 2.53
CA LEU A 307 0.77 -11.69 2.32
C LEU A 307 0.50 -11.96 0.84
N LEU A 308 -0.04 -10.97 0.11
CA LEU A 308 -0.27 -11.05 -1.33
C LEU A 308 1.03 -11.33 -2.09
N LYS A 309 2.10 -10.59 -1.80
CA LYS A 309 3.42 -10.83 -2.41
C LYS A 309 3.94 -12.24 -2.14
N LYS A 310 3.75 -12.75 -0.91
CA LYS A 310 4.17 -14.11 -0.52
C LYS A 310 3.39 -15.17 -1.31
N GLU A 311 2.06 -15.08 -1.35
CA GLU A 311 1.22 -16.05 -2.06
C GLU A 311 1.42 -15.99 -3.58
N THR A 312 1.62 -14.80 -4.16
CA THR A 312 1.94 -14.64 -5.59
C THR A 312 3.29 -15.28 -5.95
N ARG A 313 4.32 -15.12 -5.11
CA ARG A 313 5.61 -15.80 -5.33
C ARG A 313 5.46 -17.31 -5.26
N LYS A 314 4.70 -17.81 -4.28
CA LYS A 314 4.41 -19.23 -4.13
C LYS A 314 3.67 -19.77 -5.36
N MET A 315 2.65 -19.06 -5.84
CA MET A 315 1.90 -19.40 -7.06
C MET A 315 2.80 -19.50 -8.28
N ASN A 316 3.69 -18.51 -8.48
CA ASN A 316 4.59 -18.50 -9.63
C ASN A 316 5.58 -19.68 -9.57
N LYS A 317 6.13 -19.98 -8.39
CA LYS A 317 7.00 -21.15 -8.20
C LYS A 317 6.30 -22.47 -8.56
N ILE A 318 5.05 -22.64 -8.11
CA ILE A 318 4.24 -23.83 -8.47
C ILE A 318 3.98 -23.88 -9.98
N LYS A 319 3.66 -22.75 -10.62
CA LYS A 319 3.46 -22.68 -12.08
C LYS A 319 4.73 -23.11 -12.83
N ASP A 320 5.90 -22.69 -12.40
CA ASP A 320 7.16 -23.05 -13.03
C ASP A 320 7.46 -24.55 -12.83
N GLU A 321 7.23 -25.08 -11.61
CA GLU A 321 7.34 -26.51 -11.34
C GLU A 321 6.38 -27.38 -12.19
N LEU A 322 5.18 -26.85 -12.50
CA LEU A 322 4.22 -27.53 -13.35
C LEU A 322 4.60 -27.51 -14.84
N LYS A 323 5.37 -26.50 -15.30
CA LYS A 323 5.89 -26.49 -16.68
C LYS A 323 6.81 -27.68 -16.95
N GLU A 324 7.58 -28.11 -15.95
CA GLU A 324 8.46 -29.28 -16.08
C GLU A 324 7.67 -30.61 -16.27
N THR A 325 6.39 -30.63 -15.88
CA THR A 325 5.56 -31.83 -16.01
C THR A 325 5.01 -32.06 -17.42
N LYS A 326 5.29 -31.16 -18.39
CA LYS A 326 4.87 -31.30 -19.81
C LYS A 326 5.34 -32.60 -20.44
N LYS A 327 6.44 -33.21 -19.94
CA LYS A 327 6.97 -34.49 -20.41
C LYS A 327 6.21 -35.72 -19.88
N THR A 328 5.13 -35.53 -19.12
CA THR A 328 4.40 -36.64 -18.48
C THR A 328 3.86 -37.63 -19.50
N GLU A 329 3.18 -37.14 -20.54
CA GLU A 329 2.62 -37.99 -21.60
C GLU A 329 3.71 -38.65 -22.44
N THR A 330 4.84 -37.97 -22.67
CA THR A 330 6.01 -38.53 -23.34
C THR A 330 6.57 -39.73 -22.57
N TYR A 331 6.67 -39.66 -21.24
CA TYR A 331 7.13 -40.79 -20.44
C TYR A 331 6.16 -41.96 -20.43
N LYS A 332 4.85 -41.68 -20.50
CA LYS A 332 3.82 -42.71 -20.68
C LYS A 332 3.98 -43.41 -22.03
N LEU A 333 4.10 -42.62 -23.10
CA LEU A 333 4.32 -43.13 -24.46
C LEU A 333 5.59 -43.99 -24.54
N TRP A 334 6.71 -43.49 -24.08
CA TRP A 334 7.99 -44.23 -24.07
C TRP A 334 7.92 -45.51 -23.24
N GLY A 335 7.29 -45.48 -22.07
CA GLY A 335 7.04 -46.67 -21.25
C GLY A 335 6.22 -47.72 -22.01
N THR A 336 5.14 -47.30 -22.71
CA THR A 336 4.27 -48.19 -23.48
C THR A 336 5.00 -48.74 -24.70
N LEU A 337 5.71 -47.92 -25.46
CA LEU A 337 6.48 -48.40 -26.63
C LEU A 337 7.54 -49.41 -26.22
N LEU A 338 8.36 -49.08 -25.19
CA LEU A 338 9.35 -50.03 -24.68
C LEU A 338 8.75 -51.34 -24.15
N SER A 339 7.53 -51.32 -23.63
CA SER A 339 6.80 -52.56 -23.23
C SER A 339 6.44 -53.42 -24.45
N ILE A 340 5.98 -52.81 -25.53
CA ILE A 340 5.67 -53.51 -26.79
C ILE A 340 6.94 -54.16 -27.38
N TYR A 341 8.06 -53.45 -27.35
CA TYR A 341 9.35 -53.91 -27.89
C TYR A 341 10.27 -54.57 -26.83
N ALA A 342 9.71 -55.11 -25.75
CA ALA A 342 10.46 -55.73 -24.64
C ALA A 342 11.36 -56.90 -25.05
N TYR A 343 11.09 -57.52 -26.17
CA TYR A 343 11.87 -58.63 -26.74
C TYR A 343 13.18 -58.19 -27.40
N LYS A 344 13.38 -56.89 -27.70
CA LYS A 344 14.62 -56.38 -28.29
C LYS A 344 15.75 -56.37 -27.24
N LYS A 345 17.01 -56.58 -27.71
CA LYS A 345 18.22 -56.48 -26.90
C LYS A 345 18.90 -55.12 -27.14
N LEU A 346 19.35 -54.45 -26.08
CA LEU A 346 19.96 -53.13 -26.19
C LEU A 346 21.42 -53.11 -26.71
N ASN A 347 22.15 -54.22 -26.52
CA ASN A 347 23.54 -54.37 -26.98
C ASN A 347 24.45 -53.16 -26.69
N GLY A 348 24.29 -52.54 -25.53
CA GLY A 348 25.06 -51.34 -25.13
C GLY A 348 24.57 -50.00 -25.70
N MET A 349 23.44 -49.97 -26.41
CA MET A 349 22.88 -48.71 -26.97
C MET A 349 22.30 -47.82 -25.88
N HIS A 350 22.52 -46.51 -26.00
CA HIS A 350 21.95 -45.49 -25.12
C HIS A 350 20.57 -44.96 -25.60
N GLU A 351 20.19 -45.28 -26.84
CA GLU A 351 18.91 -44.96 -27.45
C GLU A 351 18.36 -46.16 -28.21
N LEU A 352 17.05 -46.36 -28.13
CA LEU A 352 16.36 -47.40 -28.89
C LEU A 352 15.33 -46.76 -29.82
N THR A 353 15.51 -46.87 -31.14
CA THR A 353 14.55 -46.43 -32.12
C THR A 353 13.50 -47.55 -32.32
N VAL A 354 12.24 -47.16 -32.18
CA VAL A 354 11.08 -48.03 -32.33
C VAL A 354 9.99 -47.33 -33.17
N ILE A 355 9.16 -48.09 -33.83
CA ILE A 355 8.03 -47.56 -34.58
C ILE A 355 6.94 -47.17 -33.57
N ASN A 356 6.53 -45.89 -33.58
CA ASN A 356 5.40 -45.41 -32.81
C ASN A 356 4.09 -45.80 -33.56
N VAL A 357 3.48 -46.87 -33.11
CA VAL A 357 2.25 -47.42 -33.67
C VAL A 357 1.00 -46.61 -33.33
N PHE A 358 1.12 -45.58 -32.48
CA PHE A 358 0.01 -44.70 -32.09
C PHE A 358 -0.13 -43.48 -33.01
N ASN A 359 0.82 -43.25 -33.91
CA ASN A 359 0.75 -42.19 -34.91
C ASN A 359 0.19 -42.72 -36.23
N GLU A 360 -0.58 -41.91 -36.97
CA GLU A 360 -1.09 -42.19 -38.31
C GLU A 360 -0.56 -41.13 -39.32
N PRO A 361 0.38 -41.48 -40.21
CA PRO A 361 1.04 -42.77 -40.37
C PRO A 361 2.06 -43.03 -39.21
N PRO A 362 2.41 -44.31 -38.95
CA PRO A 362 3.41 -44.69 -37.96
C PRO A 362 4.74 -44.00 -38.23
N THR A 363 5.41 -43.50 -37.16
CA THR A 363 6.67 -42.76 -37.25
C THR A 363 7.74 -43.39 -36.35
N ASP A 364 8.99 -43.19 -36.69
CA ASP A 364 10.09 -43.62 -35.82
C ASP A 364 10.19 -42.72 -34.58
N GLU A 365 10.31 -43.33 -33.39
CA GLU A 365 10.51 -42.67 -32.11
C GLU A 365 11.83 -43.13 -31.49
N SER A 366 12.77 -42.22 -31.21
CA SER A 366 14.02 -42.54 -30.54
C SER A 366 13.85 -42.33 -29.02
N ILE A 367 14.02 -43.38 -28.27
CA ILE A 367 13.79 -43.40 -26.82
C ILE A 367 15.13 -43.59 -26.10
N PRO A 368 15.52 -42.62 -25.24
CA PRO A 368 16.72 -42.78 -24.41
C PRO A 368 16.57 -43.95 -23.44
N VAL A 369 17.56 -44.85 -23.40
CA VAL A 369 17.54 -46.03 -22.55
C VAL A 369 18.84 -46.16 -21.74
N ASN A 370 18.76 -46.78 -20.58
CA ASN A 370 19.94 -47.18 -19.82
C ASN A 370 20.45 -48.50 -20.39
N PRO A 371 21.66 -48.58 -20.96
CA PRO A 371 22.22 -49.78 -21.60
C PRO A 371 22.49 -50.93 -20.60
N LEU A 372 22.59 -50.63 -19.30
CA LEU A 372 22.80 -51.63 -18.25
C LEU A 372 21.50 -52.35 -17.84
N LEU A 373 20.35 -51.92 -18.34
CA LEU A 373 19.05 -52.46 -18.01
C LEU A 373 18.42 -53.11 -19.24
N SER A 374 17.55 -54.08 -19.04
CA SER A 374 16.75 -54.64 -20.14
C SER A 374 15.73 -53.60 -20.66
N VAL A 375 15.19 -53.78 -21.87
CA VAL A 375 14.13 -52.92 -22.44
C VAL A 375 12.91 -52.90 -21.51
N SER A 376 12.54 -54.02 -20.92
CA SER A 376 11.43 -54.13 -19.94
C SER A 376 11.72 -53.30 -18.67
N GLN A 377 12.96 -53.36 -18.14
CA GLN A 377 13.33 -52.55 -16.98
C GLN A 377 13.34 -51.04 -17.31
N ASN A 378 13.79 -50.64 -18.49
CA ASN A 378 13.68 -49.25 -18.96
C ASN A 378 12.22 -48.81 -19.08
N SER A 379 11.33 -49.66 -19.59
CA SER A 379 9.88 -49.41 -19.61
C SER A 379 9.34 -49.11 -18.20
N GLN A 380 9.69 -49.97 -17.21
CA GLN A 380 9.27 -49.77 -15.82
C GLN A 380 9.81 -48.46 -15.23
N LEU A 381 11.04 -48.04 -15.56
CA LEU A 381 11.58 -46.76 -15.13
C LEU A 381 10.76 -45.58 -15.70
N TYR A 382 10.35 -45.63 -16.95
CA TYR A 382 9.52 -44.61 -17.54
C TYR A 382 8.11 -44.58 -16.95
N PHE A 383 7.50 -45.72 -16.66
CA PHE A 383 6.21 -45.75 -15.95
C PHE A 383 6.34 -45.21 -14.52
N LYS A 384 7.45 -45.47 -13.81
CA LYS A 384 7.73 -44.88 -12.51
C LYS A 384 7.89 -43.36 -12.58
N LYS A 385 8.58 -42.83 -13.63
CA LYS A 385 8.69 -41.41 -13.90
C LYS A 385 7.33 -40.80 -14.19
N TYR A 386 6.51 -41.43 -15.05
CA TYR A 386 5.15 -41.04 -15.37
C TYR A 386 4.27 -40.93 -14.12
N SER A 387 4.21 -41.97 -13.30
CA SER A 387 3.40 -42.00 -12.09
C SER A 387 3.80 -40.88 -11.11
N LYS A 388 5.11 -40.70 -10.89
CA LYS A 388 5.63 -39.60 -10.05
C LYS A 388 5.23 -38.22 -10.59
N MET A 389 5.34 -37.99 -11.90
CA MET A 389 4.97 -36.73 -12.51
C MET A 389 3.46 -36.49 -12.53
N LYS A 390 2.64 -37.54 -12.78
CA LYS A 390 1.18 -37.46 -12.70
C LYS A 390 0.71 -37.03 -11.30
N THR A 391 1.27 -37.64 -10.25
CA THR A 391 0.96 -37.24 -8.87
C THR A 391 1.40 -35.80 -8.58
N ARG A 392 2.61 -35.40 -9.04
CA ARG A 392 3.11 -34.02 -8.90
C ARG A 392 2.21 -33.00 -9.61
N LEU A 393 1.70 -33.35 -10.79
CA LEU A 393 0.78 -32.50 -11.57
C LEU A 393 -0.55 -32.31 -10.82
N GLN A 394 -1.14 -33.39 -10.30
CA GLN A 394 -2.39 -33.32 -9.54
C GLN A 394 -2.24 -32.47 -8.27
N VAL A 395 -1.25 -32.82 -7.43
CA VAL A 395 -0.98 -32.07 -6.17
C VAL A 395 -0.59 -30.62 -6.45
N GLY A 396 0.16 -30.38 -7.53
CA GLY A 396 0.53 -29.03 -7.95
C GLY A 396 -0.67 -28.20 -8.37
N GLN A 397 -1.61 -28.79 -9.12
CA GLN A 397 -2.85 -28.13 -9.54
C GLN A 397 -3.73 -27.77 -8.34
N ASP A 398 -3.88 -28.68 -7.37
CA ASP A 398 -4.65 -28.42 -6.15
C ASP A 398 -4.04 -27.25 -5.33
N LYS A 399 -2.71 -27.27 -5.15
CA LYS A 399 -1.99 -26.16 -4.49
C LYS A 399 -2.09 -24.84 -5.25
N LEU A 400 -2.13 -24.87 -6.59
CA LEU A 400 -2.30 -23.69 -7.42
C LEU A 400 -3.69 -23.08 -7.19
N ASN A 401 -4.73 -23.91 -7.16
CA ASN A 401 -6.11 -23.49 -6.88
C ASN A 401 -6.24 -22.88 -5.47
N GLU A 402 -5.58 -23.48 -4.47
CA GLU A 402 -5.51 -22.90 -3.11
C GLU A 402 -4.84 -21.52 -3.10
N CYS A 403 -3.72 -21.34 -3.84
CA CYS A 403 -3.06 -20.03 -3.94
C CYS A 403 -3.97 -19.00 -4.60
N PHE A 404 -4.67 -19.34 -5.69
CA PHE A 404 -5.63 -18.45 -6.34
C PHE A 404 -6.77 -18.05 -5.39
N ALA A 405 -7.34 -18.99 -4.65
CA ALA A 405 -8.39 -18.71 -3.68
C ALA A 405 -7.90 -17.73 -2.60
N LYS A 406 -6.69 -17.94 -2.05
CA LYS A 406 -6.09 -17.05 -1.05
C LYS A 406 -5.78 -15.65 -1.59
N ILE A 407 -5.27 -15.54 -2.82
CA ILE A 407 -5.00 -14.25 -3.46
C ILE A 407 -6.29 -13.48 -3.63
N ARG A 408 -7.33 -14.07 -4.22
CA ARG A 408 -8.65 -13.43 -4.39
C ARG A 408 -9.25 -12.97 -3.06
N TYR A 409 -9.14 -13.79 -2.02
CA TYR A 409 -9.59 -13.45 -0.68
C TYR A 409 -8.85 -12.24 -0.10
N LEU A 410 -7.51 -12.21 -0.20
CA LEU A 410 -6.71 -11.09 0.27
C LEU A 410 -6.95 -9.80 -0.54
N GLU A 411 -7.22 -9.91 -1.83
CA GLU A 411 -7.61 -8.78 -2.69
C GLU A 411 -8.97 -8.21 -2.27
N ASN A 412 -9.95 -9.06 -1.93
CA ASN A 412 -11.23 -8.63 -1.38
C ASN A 412 -11.06 -7.92 -0.03
N ILE A 413 -10.23 -8.48 0.88
CA ILE A 413 -9.94 -7.80 2.16
C ILE A 413 -9.28 -6.46 1.93
N SER A 414 -8.34 -6.35 0.97
CA SER A 414 -7.72 -5.07 0.62
C SER A 414 -8.77 -4.05 0.14
N TYR A 415 -9.68 -4.47 -0.72
CA TYR A 415 -10.77 -3.64 -1.20
C TYR A 415 -11.69 -3.16 -0.06
N PHE A 416 -12.13 -4.05 0.82
CA PHE A 416 -12.96 -3.66 1.97
C PHE A 416 -12.22 -2.73 2.93
N LEU A 417 -10.92 -2.97 3.16
CA LEU A 417 -10.08 -2.12 4.00
C LEU A 417 -9.99 -0.67 3.49
N GLU A 418 -9.92 -0.48 2.17
CA GLU A 418 -9.89 0.84 1.53
C GLU A 418 -11.21 1.61 1.72
N ASN A 419 -12.32 0.90 1.94
CA ASN A 419 -13.67 1.46 2.07
C ASN A 419 -14.19 1.53 3.51
N ILE A 420 -13.38 1.17 4.52
CA ILE A 420 -13.75 1.23 5.94
C ILE A 420 -14.03 2.67 6.37
N LYS A 421 -15.15 2.86 7.07
CA LYS A 421 -15.58 4.15 7.63
C LYS A 421 -15.57 4.16 9.16
N THR A 422 -15.68 3.01 9.81
CA THR A 422 -15.84 2.90 11.27
C THR A 422 -14.83 1.94 11.90
N LYS A 423 -14.54 2.17 13.20
CA LYS A 423 -13.67 1.28 13.98
C LYS A 423 -14.26 -0.13 14.13
N ASN A 424 -15.57 -0.26 14.19
CA ASN A 424 -16.23 -1.57 14.27
C ASN A 424 -16.05 -2.39 13.00
N GLU A 425 -16.14 -1.78 11.82
CA GLU A 425 -15.84 -2.44 10.53
C GLU A 425 -14.39 -2.91 10.48
N LEU A 426 -13.45 -2.11 10.98
CA LEU A 426 -12.04 -2.51 11.05
C LEU A 426 -11.81 -3.71 11.99
N ILE A 427 -12.48 -3.73 13.15
CA ILE A 427 -12.40 -4.85 14.10
C ILE A 427 -12.93 -6.12 13.45
N GLN A 428 -14.08 -6.07 12.79
CA GLN A 428 -14.67 -7.21 12.07
C GLN A 428 -13.69 -7.75 10.99
N LEU A 429 -13.08 -6.86 10.22
CA LEU A 429 -12.12 -7.26 9.18
C LEU A 429 -10.81 -7.83 9.76
N LYS A 430 -10.36 -7.34 10.93
CA LYS A 430 -9.21 -7.89 11.66
C LYS A 430 -9.50 -9.31 12.19
N ASP A 431 -10.69 -9.53 12.71
CA ASP A 431 -11.10 -10.84 13.24
C ASP A 431 -11.28 -11.84 12.09
N GLU A 432 -11.89 -11.44 10.98
CA GLU A 432 -11.96 -12.22 9.75
C GLU A 432 -10.57 -12.67 9.26
N LEU A 433 -9.58 -11.76 9.24
CA LEU A 433 -8.22 -12.07 8.79
C LEU A 433 -7.49 -13.04 9.75
N LYS A 434 -7.79 -13.01 11.05
CA LYS A 434 -7.25 -13.95 12.04
C LYS A 434 -7.82 -15.36 11.85
N ASP A 435 -9.14 -15.46 11.67
CA ASP A 435 -9.87 -16.73 11.57
C ASP A 435 -9.54 -17.47 10.26
N SER A 436 -9.18 -16.74 9.20
CA SER A 436 -8.82 -17.31 7.90
C SER A 436 -7.49 -18.08 7.85
N GLY A 437 -6.77 -18.22 9.00
CA GLY A 437 -5.47 -18.91 9.07
C GLY A 437 -4.32 -18.19 8.34
N ALA A 438 -4.53 -16.98 7.87
CA ALA A 438 -3.47 -16.14 7.31
C ALA A 438 -2.46 -15.67 8.37
N THR A 439 -2.74 -15.93 9.65
CA THR A 439 -1.80 -15.71 10.76
C THR A 439 -1.62 -17.03 11.49
N ILE A 440 -0.40 -17.59 11.45
CA ILE A 440 0.00 -18.78 12.16
C ILE A 440 -0.04 -18.49 13.68
N GLN A 441 -1.18 -18.72 14.30
CA GLN A 441 -1.28 -19.06 15.72
C GLN A 441 -2.65 -19.70 15.95
N ARG A 442 -2.67 -21.04 15.98
CA ARG A 442 -3.78 -21.80 16.55
C ARG A 442 -3.86 -21.44 18.04
N HIS A 443 -4.79 -20.57 18.40
CA HIS A 443 -5.27 -20.51 19.77
C HIS A 443 -6.62 -21.19 19.86
N SER A 444 -6.64 -22.19 20.74
CA SER A 444 -7.73 -23.02 21.22
C SER A 444 -9.08 -22.31 21.25
N SER A 445 -10.08 -23.09 20.85
CA SER A 445 -11.52 -22.94 21.07
C SER A 445 -11.94 -21.98 22.18
N ARG A 446 -12.24 -20.72 21.82
CA ARG A 446 -13.16 -19.90 22.61
C ARG A 446 -14.57 -20.16 22.10
N GLN A 447 -15.45 -20.56 23.02
CA GLN A 447 -16.89 -20.71 22.81
C GLN A 447 -17.43 -19.56 21.96
N ARG A 448 -18.00 -19.90 20.79
CA ARG A 448 -18.75 -18.95 19.96
C ARG A 448 -19.88 -18.35 20.81
N LYS A 449 -19.74 -17.10 21.23
CA LYS A 449 -20.90 -16.29 21.64
C LYS A 449 -21.86 -16.31 20.46
N LYS A 450 -23.17 -16.52 20.72
CA LYS A 450 -24.24 -16.39 19.73
C LYS A 450 -24.02 -15.11 18.94
N GLU A 451 -23.62 -15.25 17.67
CA GLU A 451 -23.37 -14.14 16.77
C GLU A 451 -24.70 -13.42 16.55
N LYS A 452 -24.72 -12.12 16.85
CA LYS A 452 -25.79 -11.23 16.36
C LYS A 452 -25.77 -11.28 14.85
N GLU A 453 -26.95 -11.31 14.20
CA GLU A 453 -27.04 -11.23 12.74
C GLU A 453 -26.15 -10.11 12.20
N PRO A 454 -25.31 -10.41 11.17
CA PRO A 454 -24.45 -9.39 10.57
C PRO A 454 -25.31 -8.25 9.98
N SER A 455 -24.94 -7.00 10.23
CA SER A 455 -25.65 -5.85 9.66
C SER A 455 -25.24 -5.64 8.19
N PHE A 456 -26.17 -5.85 7.26
CA PHE A 456 -25.99 -5.57 5.83
C PHE A 456 -26.34 -4.12 5.50
N ILE A 457 -25.86 -3.64 4.33
CA ILE A 457 -26.48 -2.48 3.71
C ILE A 457 -27.78 -2.97 3.07
N SER A 458 -28.89 -2.34 3.45
CA SER A 458 -30.21 -2.58 2.85
C SER A 458 -30.69 -1.30 2.19
N LEU A 459 -31.18 -1.42 0.97
CA LEU A 459 -31.78 -0.31 0.23
C LEU A 459 -32.95 -0.81 -0.62
N THR A 460 -33.79 0.11 -1.08
CA THR A 460 -34.92 -0.20 -1.94
C THR A 460 -34.69 0.45 -3.30
N ILE A 461 -34.77 -0.33 -4.37
CA ILE A 461 -34.68 0.13 -5.76
C ILE A 461 -35.98 -0.25 -6.46
N ASP A 462 -36.71 0.72 -6.98
CA ASP A 462 -37.99 0.51 -7.69
C ASP A 462 -38.97 -0.39 -6.91
N GLY A 463 -39.01 -0.25 -5.57
CA GLY A 463 -39.90 -1.03 -4.71
C GLY A 463 -39.35 -2.39 -4.25
N PHE A 464 -38.20 -2.84 -4.76
CA PHE A 464 -37.59 -4.11 -4.40
C PHE A 464 -36.46 -3.95 -3.40
N HIS A 465 -36.34 -4.89 -2.46
CA HIS A 465 -35.25 -4.89 -1.47
C HIS A 465 -33.95 -5.41 -2.08
N VAL A 466 -32.89 -4.62 -1.91
CA VAL A 466 -31.53 -4.98 -2.32
C VAL A 466 -30.63 -4.99 -1.10
N LEU A 467 -29.93 -6.09 -0.87
CA LEU A 467 -28.99 -6.29 0.24
C LEU A 467 -27.57 -6.41 -0.28
N LEU A 468 -26.60 -5.83 0.43
CA LEU A 468 -25.18 -5.99 0.08
C LEU A 468 -24.28 -6.12 1.31
N GLY A 469 -23.24 -6.94 1.19
CA GLY A 469 -22.27 -7.19 2.25
C GLY A 469 -21.10 -6.21 2.21
N LYS A 470 -20.54 -5.88 3.39
CA LYS A 470 -19.40 -4.98 3.58
C LYS A 470 -18.08 -5.72 3.84
N ASN A 471 -18.08 -7.04 3.91
CA ASN A 471 -16.90 -7.91 4.08
C ASN A 471 -17.23 -9.33 3.60
N ASN A 472 -16.23 -10.21 3.55
CA ASN A 472 -16.42 -11.56 3.02
C ASN A 472 -17.33 -12.43 3.89
N VAL A 473 -17.31 -12.24 5.22
CA VAL A 473 -18.21 -12.97 6.15
C VAL A 473 -19.65 -12.56 5.90
N GLN A 474 -19.92 -11.26 5.73
CA GLN A 474 -21.26 -10.75 5.39
C GLN A 474 -21.70 -11.20 3.99
N ASN A 475 -20.80 -11.19 3.01
CA ASN A 475 -21.07 -11.72 1.66
C ASN A 475 -21.51 -13.19 1.72
N GLU A 476 -20.80 -14.01 2.49
CA GLU A 476 -21.13 -15.42 2.67
C GLU A 476 -22.46 -15.61 3.38
N TYR A 477 -22.69 -14.90 4.49
CA TYR A 477 -23.93 -15.00 5.24
C TYR A 477 -25.14 -14.54 4.40
N LEU A 478 -25.00 -13.41 3.69
CA LEU A 478 -26.02 -12.89 2.79
C LEU A 478 -26.40 -13.92 1.72
N THR A 479 -25.41 -14.54 1.07
CA THR A 479 -25.62 -15.46 -0.04
C THR A 479 -26.24 -16.80 0.39
N PHE A 480 -25.82 -17.35 1.54
CA PHE A 480 -26.17 -18.72 1.93
C PHE A 480 -27.16 -18.84 3.08
N HIS A 481 -27.42 -17.75 3.84
CA HIS A 481 -28.31 -17.79 5.00
C HIS A 481 -29.46 -16.79 4.94
N LYS A 482 -29.32 -15.67 4.22
CA LYS A 482 -30.37 -14.64 4.15
C LYS A 482 -31.18 -14.71 2.86
N ALA A 483 -30.53 -14.90 1.73
CA ALA A 483 -31.17 -14.91 0.42
C ALA A 483 -31.96 -16.21 0.16
N GLY A 484 -33.11 -16.07 -0.50
CA GLY A 484 -33.91 -17.19 -0.99
C GLY A 484 -33.32 -17.81 -2.26
N LYS A 485 -33.68 -19.06 -2.56
CA LYS A 485 -33.14 -19.81 -3.71
C LYS A 485 -33.44 -19.16 -5.06
N GLU A 486 -34.52 -18.43 -5.20
CA GLU A 486 -34.94 -17.77 -6.44
C GLU A 486 -34.50 -16.31 -6.53
N ASP A 487 -33.94 -15.74 -5.44
CA ASP A 487 -33.40 -14.38 -5.45
C ASP A 487 -32.21 -14.27 -6.39
N LEU A 488 -31.97 -13.06 -6.91
CA LEU A 488 -30.87 -12.79 -7.83
C LEU A 488 -29.61 -12.30 -7.09
N TRP A 489 -28.53 -12.97 -7.34
CA TRP A 489 -27.19 -12.63 -6.88
C TRP A 489 -26.41 -11.93 -7.98
N PHE A 490 -25.69 -10.85 -7.62
CA PHE A 490 -24.88 -10.04 -8.52
C PHE A 490 -23.46 -9.87 -7.96
N HIS A 491 -22.48 -9.87 -8.86
CA HIS A 491 -21.09 -9.58 -8.52
C HIS A 491 -20.31 -9.06 -9.73
N ALA A 492 -19.42 -8.06 -9.52
CA ALA A 492 -18.55 -7.56 -10.58
C ALA A 492 -17.60 -8.65 -11.07
N GLN A 493 -17.61 -8.91 -12.40
CA GLN A 493 -16.86 -10.00 -13.01
C GLN A 493 -15.35 -9.83 -12.81
N ALA A 494 -14.70 -10.85 -12.26
CA ALA A 494 -13.25 -10.92 -12.01
C ALA A 494 -12.66 -9.75 -11.19
N LEU A 495 -13.48 -8.98 -10.46
CA LEU A 495 -13.06 -7.87 -9.61
C LEU A 495 -13.40 -8.13 -8.14
N PRO A 496 -12.56 -7.69 -7.18
CA PRO A 496 -12.94 -7.65 -5.77
C PRO A 496 -14.16 -6.76 -5.54
N GLY A 497 -15.09 -7.22 -4.69
CA GLY A 497 -16.33 -6.46 -4.43
C GLY A 497 -17.30 -7.15 -3.50
N SER A 498 -18.44 -6.49 -3.29
CA SER A 498 -19.57 -6.98 -2.51
C SER A 498 -20.43 -7.97 -3.28
N HIS A 499 -20.99 -8.96 -2.57
CA HIS A 499 -22.16 -9.67 -3.07
C HIS A 499 -23.38 -8.77 -2.90
N VAL A 500 -24.14 -8.62 -3.96
CA VAL A 500 -25.40 -7.88 -3.96
C VAL A 500 -26.53 -8.87 -4.25
N VAL A 501 -27.57 -8.84 -3.43
CA VAL A 501 -28.73 -9.73 -3.58
C VAL A 501 -29.97 -8.89 -3.74
N LEU A 502 -30.70 -9.13 -4.81
CA LEU A 502 -32.02 -8.60 -5.07
C LEU A 502 -33.06 -9.61 -4.61
N ILE A 503 -33.86 -9.24 -3.62
CA ILE A 503 -34.94 -10.08 -3.09
C ILE A 503 -36.11 -10.02 -4.07
N THR A 504 -36.45 -11.15 -4.67
CA THR A 504 -37.43 -11.20 -5.76
C THR A 504 -38.85 -11.49 -5.30
N GLU A 505 -39.03 -12.12 -4.13
CA GLU A 505 -40.33 -12.58 -3.61
C GLU A 505 -41.15 -13.38 -4.64
N GLY A 506 -40.47 -14.05 -5.56
CA GLY A 506 -41.11 -14.82 -6.64
C GLY A 506 -41.64 -13.98 -7.82
N GLN A 507 -41.41 -12.68 -7.83
CA GLN A 507 -41.86 -11.79 -8.90
C GLN A 507 -40.92 -11.84 -10.11
N VAL A 508 -41.46 -11.51 -11.29
CA VAL A 508 -40.67 -11.33 -12.52
C VAL A 508 -39.93 -9.99 -12.45
N ILE A 509 -38.61 -10.04 -12.58
CA ILE A 509 -37.77 -8.87 -12.41
C ILE A 509 -37.58 -8.15 -13.76
N PRO A 510 -37.91 -6.85 -13.85
CA PRO A 510 -37.68 -6.04 -15.05
C PRO A 510 -36.19 -5.92 -15.39
N LYS A 511 -35.87 -5.89 -16.69
CA LYS A 511 -34.46 -5.74 -17.17
C LYS A 511 -33.80 -4.46 -16.65
N GLU A 512 -34.57 -3.39 -16.51
CA GLU A 512 -34.08 -2.10 -15.97
C GLU A 512 -33.64 -2.22 -14.50
N LEU A 513 -34.39 -2.96 -13.67
CA LEU A 513 -34.03 -3.21 -12.28
C LEU A 513 -32.77 -4.10 -12.17
N ILE A 514 -32.64 -5.10 -13.07
CA ILE A 514 -31.40 -5.90 -13.18
C ILE A 514 -30.21 -4.99 -13.49
N ALA A 515 -30.34 -4.06 -14.45
CA ALA A 515 -29.29 -3.13 -14.82
C ALA A 515 -28.92 -2.18 -13.66
N LYS A 516 -29.90 -1.62 -12.93
CA LYS A 516 -29.69 -0.77 -11.76
C LYS A 516 -28.98 -1.54 -10.62
N THR A 517 -29.43 -2.76 -10.33
CA THR A 517 -28.80 -3.60 -9.30
C THR A 517 -27.37 -4.00 -9.69
N ALA A 518 -27.14 -4.26 -10.97
CA ALA A 518 -25.79 -4.50 -11.50
C ALA A 518 -24.90 -3.25 -11.40
N ALA A 519 -25.43 -2.05 -11.70
CA ALA A 519 -24.70 -0.79 -11.52
C ALA A 519 -24.28 -0.55 -10.06
N LEU A 520 -25.15 -0.91 -9.11
CA LEU A 520 -24.83 -0.90 -7.70
C LEU A 520 -23.71 -1.90 -7.36
N ALA A 521 -23.76 -3.13 -7.86
CA ALA A 521 -22.71 -4.12 -7.65
C ALA A 521 -21.36 -3.66 -8.23
N ALA A 522 -21.37 -3.01 -9.39
CA ALA A 522 -20.21 -2.38 -9.99
C ALA A 522 -19.64 -1.25 -9.10
N PHE A 523 -20.50 -0.41 -8.52
CA PHE A 523 -20.11 0.67 -7.62
C PHE A 523 -19.47 0.15 -6.32
N TYR A 524 -19.99 -0.95 -5.76
CA TYR A 524 -19.44 -1.62 -4.59
C TYR A 524 -18.40 -2.68 -4.95
N SER A 525 -17.58 -2.38 -5.97
CA SER A 525 -16.45 -3.19 -6.41
C SER A 525 -15.22 -2.33 -6.68
N LYS A 526 -14.08 -2.96 -6.92
CA LYS A 526 -12.85 -2.28 -7.35
C LYS A 526 -13.02 -1.52 -8.69
N GLY A 527 -14.06 -1.86 -9.45
CA GLY A 527 -14.43 -1.19 -10.70
C GLY A 527 -15.18 0.14 -10.54
N LYS A 528 -15.39 0.64 -9.32
CA LYS A 528 -16.15 1.87 -9.02
C LYS A 528 -15.77 3.09 -9.86
N SER A 529 -14.51 3.25 -10.21
CA SER A 529 -14.01 4.40 -10.99
C SER A 529 -13.84 4.08 -12.48
N SER A 530 -14.28 2.90 -12.92
CA SER A 530 -14.21 2.48 -14.33
C SER A 530 -15.39 3.03 -15.12
N GLY A 531 -15.20 3.32 -16.41
CA GLY A 531 -16.30 3.81 -17.27
C GLY A 531 -17.38 2.77 -17.49
N LYS A 532 -17.00 1.49 -17.64
CA LYS A 532 -17.92 0.35 -17.78
C LYS A 532 -17.37 -0.85 -17.03
N VAL A 533 -18.26 -1.63 -16.40
CA VAL A 533 -17.94 -2.84 -15.62
C VAL A 533 -18.88 -3.95 -16.03
N ASN A 534 -18.34 -5.13 -16.27
CA ASN A 534 -19.13 -6.34 -16.46
C ASN A 534 -19.56 -6.88 -15.09
N VAL A 535 -20.84 -7.14 -14.93
CA VAL A 535 -21.43 -7.72 -13.73
C VAL A 535 -22.15 -9.01 -14.09
N ASP A 536 -21.75 -10.09 -13.44
CA ASP A 536 -22.44 -11.36 -13.55
C ASP A 536 -23.60 -11.40 -12.55
N TYR A 537 -24.73 -11.98 -12.99
CA TYR A 537 -25.86 -12.25 -12.11
C TYR A 537 -26.46 -13.63 -12.40
N THR A 538 -26.93 -14.27 -11.35
CA THR A 538 -27.58 -15.58 -11.41
C THR A 538 -28.52 -15.78 -10.22
N ARG A 539 -29.35 -16.83 -10.25
CA ARG A 539 -30.16 -17.18 -9.08
C ARG A 539 -29.31 -17.81 -7.98
N ILE A 540 -29.63 -17.54 -6.72
CA ILE A 540 -28.89 -18.05 -5.55
C ILE A 540 -28.72 -19.58 -5.60
N LYS A 541 -29.69 -20.34 -6.09
CA LYS A 541 -29.60 -21.80 -6.20
C LYS A 541 -28.43 -22.29 -7.05
N TYR A 542 -27.88 -21.45 -7.92
CA TYR A 542 -26.73 -21.74 -8.77
C TYR A 542 -25.41 -21.23 -8.21
N VAL A 543 -25.41 -20.59 -7.03
CA VAL A 543 -24.22 -20.13 -6.31
C VAL A 543 -23.84 -21.17 -5.26
N LYS A 544 -22.60 -21.66 -5.31
CA LYS A 544 -22.09 -22.69 -4.41
C LYS A 544 -20.83 -22.21 -3.69
N LYS A 545 -20.72 -22.54 -2.39
CA LYS A 545 -19.50 -22.31 -1.63
C LYS A 545 -18.39 -23.21 -2.15
N ILE A 546 -17.18 -22.69 -2.28
CA ILE A 546 -15.99 -23.47 -2.61
C ILE A 546 -15.55 -24.23 -1.34
N PRO A 547 -15.46 -25.57 -1.37
CA PRO A 547 -15.01 -26.33 -0.20
C PRO A 547 -13.63 -25.89 0.28
N ASN A 548 -13.43 -25.82 1.60
CA ASN A 548 -12.17 -25.45 2.24
C ASN A 548 -11.59 -24.08 1.84
N SER A 549 -12.40 -23.20 1.23
CA SER A 549 -12.00 -21.84 0.91
C SER A 549 -12.30 -20.84 2.04
N PRO A 550 -11.59 -19.70 2.11
CA PRO A 550 -11.97 -18.58 2.97
C PRO A 550 -13.40 -18.08 2.69
N PRO A 551 -14.04 -17.38 3.65
CA PRO A 551 -15.39 -16.86 3.47
C PRO A 551 -15.53 -15.95 2.24
N GLY A 552 -16.76 -15.89 1.68
CA GLY A 552 -17.12 -15.02 0.56
C GLY A 552 -16.65 -15.49 -0.82
N LEU A 553 -15.92 -16.59 -0.93
CA LEU A 553 -15.53 -17.18 -2.21
C LEU A 553 -16.58 -18.19 -2.69
N VAL A 554 -17.09 -17.96 -3.89
CA VAL A 554 -18.14 -18.77 -4.49
C VAL A 554 -17.80 -19.21 -5.91
N ASN A 555 -18.34 -20.37 -6.30
CA ASN A 555 -18.51 -20.78 -7.68
C ASN A 555 -19.98 -20.61 -8.06
N TYR A 556 -20.24 -20.15 -9.27
CA TYR A 556 -21.58 -19.97 -9.78
C TYR A 556 -21.68 -20.43 -11.23
N THR A 557 -22.88 -20.81 -11.62
CA THR A 557 -23.22 -21.30 -12.97
C THR A 557 -24.51 -20.63 -13.44
N HIS A 558 -24.88 -20.82 -14.71
CA HIS A 558 -26.09 -20.25 -15.31
C HIS A 558 -26.17 -18.72 -15.19
N GLN A 559 -25.00 -18.08 -15.14
CA GLN A 559 -24.91 -16.61 -15.05
C GLN A 559 -25.23 -15.96 -16.40
N SER A 560 -25.81 -14.78 -16.32
CA SER A 560 -25.86 -13.78 -17.38
C SER A 560 -24.96 -12.61 -16.99
N THR A 561 -24.39 -11.95 -17.99
CA THR A 561 -23.50 -10.80 -17.79
C THR A 561 -24.14 -9.54 -18.36
N VAL A 562 -24.10 -8.45 -17.57
CA VAL A 562 -24.55 -7.13 -17.99
C VAL A 562 -23.38 -6.14 -17.85
N THR A 563 -23.16 -5.32 -18.88
CA THR A 563 -22.16 -4.25 -18.84
C THR A 563 -22.83 -2.95 -18.42
N VAL A 564 -22.40 -2.38 -17.29
CA VAL A 564 -23.02 -1.22 -16.67
C VAL A 564 -21.98 -0.15 -16.31
N ILE A 565 -22.44 1.10 -16.14
CA ILE A 565 -21.67 2.18 -15.53
C ILE A 565 -21.91 2.10 -14.01
N PRO A 566 -20.85 2.10 -13.18
CA PRO A 566 -21.02 2.09 -11.71
C PRO A 566 -21.83 3.28 -11.22
N GLU A 567 -22.89 3.04 -10.47
CA GLU A 567 -23.79 4.08 -9.94
C GLU A 567 -24.12 3.82 -8.47
N ASP A 568 -24.06 4.88 -7.64
CA ASP A 568 -24.46 4.84 -6.23
C ASP A 568 -25.90 5.32 -6.12
N PHE A 569 -26.79 4.42 -5.78
CA PHE A 569 -28.16 4.78 -5.44
C PHE A 569 -28.15 5.29 -4.00
N LYS A 570 -28.24 6.63 -3.83
CA LYS A 570 -28.29 7.27 -2.52
C LYS A 570 -29.39 6.62 -1.68
N ILE A 571 -29.01 6.14 -0.51
CA ILE A 571 -29.93 5.64 0.51
C ILE A 571 -30.87 6.80 0.84
N SER A 572 -32.13 6.70 0.46
CA SER A 572 -33.20 7.46 1.08
C SER A 572 -33.37 6.87 2.47
N ILE A 573 -32.80 7.58 3.49
CA ILE A 573 -32.94 7.26 4.92
C ILE A 573 -34.34 7.66 5.33
#